data_9b338053deea502addd584334ae76781
#
_entry.id   9b338053deea502addd584334ae76781
#
_cell.length_a   1.000
_cell.length_b   1.000
_cell.length_c   1.000
_cell.angle_alpha   90.00
_cell.angle_beta   90.00
_cell.angle_gamma   90.00
#
_symmetry.space_group_name_H-M   'P 1'
#
loop_
_entity.id
_entity.type
_entity.pdbx_description
1 polymer ?
#
loop_
_entity_poly.entity_id
_entity_poly.type
_entity_poly.pdbx_seq_one_letter_code
_entity_poly.pdbx_strand_id
1 'polypeptide(L)'
;MEDVLSVYARPHDPARPVVCMDEKPFQLLGHVRDPLPARPGRDACEDSEYVRYGTCSIFVWAEPLRGWRRVHALAQRTKIDWAGQVRQLLTVDYPDAETVVLVMDNLNTHGIASLYDAFTPAEAFALAQRLEIHHTPKHGSWLNIAEIELSALSRQCLDRRISDLDTLNTELTAWQHTTNANQRGVDWQF
;
A
#
# COMPACT_ATOMS: atom_id res chain seq x y z
N MET A 1 -7.60 -19.95 -2.56
CA MET A 1 -8.49 -19.14 -3.42
C MET A 1 -9.85 -18.97 -2.77
N GLU A 2 -10.57 -20.04 -2.46
CA GLU A 2 -11.90 -19.99 -1.82
C GLU A 2 -11.91 -19.24 -0.49
N ASP A 3 -10.86 -19.35 0.30
CA ASP A 3 -10.67 -18.61 1.55
C ASP A 3 -10.75 -17.10 1.33
N VAL A 4 -9.95 -16.54 0.41
CA VAL A 4 -9.95 -15.12 0.09
C VAL A 4 -11.30 -14.66 -0.49
N LEU A 5 -11.91 -15.47 -1.36
CA LEU A 5 -13.24 -15.17 -1.91
C LEU A 5 -14.31 -15.13 -0.81
N SER A 6 -14.23 -16.05 0.17
CA SER A 6 -15.13 -16.05 1.32
C SER A 6 -14.97 -14.81 2.20
N VAL A 7 -13.75 -14.27 2.30
CA VAL A 7 -13.49 -13.01 2.99
C VAL A 7 -14.16 -11.83 2.27
N TYR A 8 -14.01 -11.74 0.95
CA TYR A 8 -14.61 -10.65 0.16
C TYR A 8 -16.14 -10.71 0.08
N ALA A 9 -16.73 -11.89 0.27
CA ALA A 9 -18.19 -12.02 0.36
C ALA A 9 -18.77 -11.55 1.71
N ARG A 10 -17.92 -11.20 2.69
CA ARG A 10 -18.39 -10.68 4.00
C ARG A 10 -18.97 -9.28 3.82
N PRO A 11 -20.09 -8.95 4.48
CA PRO A 11 -20.61 -7.60 4.50
C PRO A 11 -19.63 -6.67 5.24
N HIS A 12 -19.69 -5.37 4.95
CA HIS A 12 -18.91 -4.39 5.67
C HIS A 12 -19.23 -4.40 7.18
N ASP A 13 -18.22 -4.58 7.99
CA ASP A 13 -18.29 -4.56 9.45
C ASP A 13 -17.17 -3.67 10.01
N PRO A 14 -17.49 -2.51 10.61
CA PRO A 14 -16.49 -1.61 11.18
C PRO A 14 -15.68 -2.22 12.33
N ALA A 15 -16.23 -3.22 13.04
CA ALA A 15 -15.51 -3.92 14.10
C ALA A 15 -14.52 -4.95 13.52
N ARG A 16 -14.76 -5.40 12.29
CA ARG A 16 -13.93 -6.39 11.58
C ARG A 16 -13.68 -5.98 10.11
N PRO A 17 -13.04 -4.82 9.86
CA PRO A 17 -12.78 -4.33 8.52
C PRO A 17 -11.89 -5.30 7.73
N VAL A 18 -12.19 -5.48 6.45
CA VAL A 18 -11.35 -6.24 5.51
C VAL A 18 -10.41 -5.28 4.83
N VAL A 19 -9.11 -5.42 5.10
CA VAL A 19 -8.04 -4.60 4.54
C VAL A 19 -7.15 -5.46 3.65
N CYS A 20 -6.90 -5.00 2.43
CA CYS A 20 -5.95 -5.62 1.51
C CYS A 20 -4.62 -4.86 1.57
N MET A 21 -3.52 -5.59 1.55
CA MET A 21 -2.18 -5.01 1.57
C MET A 21 -1.33 -5.56 0.43
N ASP A 22 -0.57 -4.68 -0.19
CA ASP A 22 0.43 -5.05 -1.18
C ASP A 22 1.60 -4.05 -1.17
N GLU A 23 2.70 -4.42 -1.81
CA GLU A 23 3.88 -3.57 -1.91
C GLU A 23 4.46 -3.56 -3.33
N LYS A 24 5.04 -2.43 -3.70
CA LYS A 24 5.69 -2.24 -4.99
C LYS A 24 7.06 -1.59 -4.83
N PRO A 25 8.13 -2.17 -5.38
CA PRO A 25 9.40 -1.46 -5.50
C PRO A 25 9.24 -0.25 -6.44
N PHE A 26 9.83 0.86 -6.05
CA PHE A 26 9.85 2.08 -6.84
C PHE A 26 11.27 2.62 -6.96
N GLN A 27 11.67 2.98 -8.17
CA GLN A 27 13.00 3.55 -8.43
C GLN A 27 12.93 5.07 -8.39
N LEU A 28 13.71 5.68 -7.52
CA LEU A 28 13.87 7.12 -7.44
C LEU A 28 14.72 7.60 -8.62
N LEU A 29 14.12 8.45 -9.44
CA LEU A 29 14.71 8.96 -10.68
C LEU A 29 14.68 10.49 -10.68
N GLY A 30 15.80 11.10 -11.08
CA GLY A 30 15.87 12.54 -11.32
C GLY A 30 16.23 12.87 -12.76
N HIS A 31 16.10 14.13 -13.10
CA HIS A 31 16.48 14.66 -14.39
C HIS A 31 17.99 14.96 -14.46
N VAL A 32 18.63 14.66 -15.58
CA VAL A 32 20.01 15.11 -15.85
C VAL A 32 20.00 16.58 -16.25
N ARG A 33 18.96 16.99 -16.98
CA ARG A 33 18.70 18.37 -17.40
C ARG A 33 17.28 18.75 -17.06
N ASP A 34 17.06 20.02 -16.73
CA ASP A 34 15.71 20.51 -16.43
C ASP A 34 14.76 20.29 -17.60
N PRO A 35 13.54 19.75 -17.36
CA PRO A 35 12.54 19.58 -18.38
C PRO A 35 12.16 20.91 -19.01
N LEU A 36 11.94 20.92 -20.33
CA LEU A 36 11.42 22.07 -21.03
C LEU A 36 9.88 22.05 -20.94
N PRO A 37 9.26 23.10 -20.34
CA PRO A 37 7.81 23.14 -20.22
C PRO A 37 7.14 23.28 -21.59
N ALA A 38 5.90 22.80 -21.68
CA ALA A 38 5.05 23.02 -22.83
C ALA A 38 4.89 24.52 -23.15
N ARG A 39 4.88 24.90 -24.44
CA ARG A 39 4.63 26.25 -24.95
C ARG A 39 3.64 26.14 -26.12
N PRO A 40 2.96 27.23 -26.50
CA PRO A 40 2.09 27.23 -27.67
C PRO A 40 2.84 26.69 -28.91
N GLY A 41 2.33 25.60 -29.50
CA GLY A 41 2.93 24.92 -30.66
C GLY A 41 4.16 24.03 -30.34
N ARG A 42 4.47 23.78 -29.06
CA ARG A 42 5.53 22.89 -28.62
C ARG A 42 5.09 22.08 -27.41
N ASP A 43 5.19 20.77 -27.50
CA ASP A 43 4.99 19.88 -26.35
C ASP A 43 6.10 20.02 -25.31
N ALA A 44 5.82 19.60 -24.07
CA ALA A 44 6.85 19.46 -23.05
C ALA A 44 7.90 18.43 -23.51
N CYS A 45 9.15 18.71 -23.22
CA CYS A 45 10.25 17.82 -23.56
C CYS A 45 11.05 17.46 -22.31
N GLU A 46 11.25 16.17 -22.09
CA GLU A 46 12.15 15.64 -21.09
C GLU A 46 13.34 14.95 -21.76
N ASP A 47 14.51 15.02 -21.10
CA ASP A 47 15.68 14.26 -21.53
C ASP A 47 15.41 12.76 -21.35
N SER A 48 15.85 11.92 -22.30
CA SER A 48 15.80 10.45 -22.15
C SER A 48 16.75 9.95 -21.07
N GLU A 49 17.81 10.69 -20.76
CA GLU A 49 18.76 10.38 -19.70
C GLU A 49 18.17 10.72 -18.33
N TYR A 50 18.51 9.89 -17.34
CA TYR A 50 18.07 10.07 -15.96
C TYR A 50 19.17 9.71 -14.97
N VAL A 51 19.08 10.29 -13.76
CA VAL A 51 19.92 9.93 -12.61
C VAL A 51 19.13 8.99 -11.71
N ARG A 52 19.77 7.94 -11.20
CA ARG A 52 19.18 7.01 -10.23
C ARG A 52 19.61 7.39 -8.83
N TYR A 53 18.63 7.59 -7.94
CA TYR A 53 18.84 7.94 -6.52
C TYR A 53 18.55 6.77 -5.57
N GLY A 54 18.41 5.56 -6.10
CA GLY A 54 18.15 4.35 -5.34
C GLY A 54 16.73 3.81 -5.55
N THR A 55 16.39 2.83 -4.74
CA THR A 55 15.09 2.16 -4.78
C THR A 55 14.45 2.22 -3.40
N CYS A 56 13.15 2.45 -3.35
CA CYS A 56 12.33 2.35 -2.14
C CYS A 56 11.19 1.35 -2.37
N SER A 57 10.38 1.11 -1.34
CA SER A 57 9.18 0.27 -1.44
C SER A 57 7.97 1.06 -1.01
N ILE A 58 6.93 1.04 -1.85
CA ILE A 58 5.64 1.66 -1.59
C ILE A 58 4.71 0.58 -1.03
N PHE A 59 4.18 0.81 0.17
CA PHE A 59 3.17 -0.02 0.82
C PHE A 59 1.80 0.58 0.58
N VAL A 60 0.87 -0.24 0.12
CA VAL A 60 -0.54 0.13 -0.08
C VAL A 60 -1.42 -0.71 0.83
N TRP A 61 -2.29 -0.04 1.56
CA TRP A 61 -3.32 -0.61 2.40
C TRP A 61 -4.65 -0.09 1.89
N ALA A 62 -5.61 -0.96 1.64
CA ALA A 62 -6.91 -0.56 1.11
C ALA A 62 -8.04 -1.34 1.79
N GLU A 63 -9.07 -0.65 2.23
CA GLU A 63 -10.36 -1.23 2.63
C GLU A 63 -11.34 -1.09 1.46
N PRO A 64 -11.59 -2.17 0.69
CA PRO A 64 -12.32 -2.08 -0.56
C PRO A 64 -13.74 -1.54 -0.41
N LEU A 65 -14.51 -2.08 0.55
CA LEU A 65 -15.92 -1.71 0.73
C LEU A 65 -16.10 -0.28 1.23
N ARG A 66 -15.20 0.21 2.09
CA ARG A 66 -15.24 1.58 2.60
C ARG A 66 -14.65 2.58 1.62
N GLY A 67 -13.82 2.12 0.67
CA GLY A 67 -13.08 3.01 -0.22
C GLY A 67 -11.99 3.81 0.48
N TRP A 68 -11.38 3.25 1.53
CA TRP A 68 -10.26 3.84 2.25
C TRP A 68 -8.93 3.27 1.78
N ARG A 69 -7.91 4.14 1.75
CA ARG A 69 -6.54 3.76 1.42
C ARG A 69 -5.55 4.50 2.30
N ARG A 70 -4.44 3.82 2.59
CA ARG A 70 -3.21 4.41 3.09
C ARG A 70 -2.06 3.96 2.21
N VAL A 71 -1.23 4.91 1.80
CA VAL A 71 -0.06 4.66 0.97
C VAL A 71 1.15 5.33 1.59
N HIS A 72 2.25 4.60 1.71
CA HIS A 72 3.48 5.14 2.27
C HIS A 72 4.72 4.46 1.67
N ALA A 73 5.74 5.23 1.35
CA ALA A 73 7.00 4.72 0.84
C ALA A 73 8.06 4.68 1.96
N LEU A 74 8.74 3.55 2.05
CA LEU A 74 9.87 3.33 2.97
C LEU A 74 11.13 3.00 2.17
N ALA A 75 12.28 3.34 2.73
CA ALA A 75 13.57 3.04 2.11
C ALA A 75 13.80 1.53 1.89
N GLN A 76 13.19 0.69 2.73
CA GLN A 76 13.31 -0.75 2.70
C GLN A 76 11.94 -1.42 2.88
N ARG A 77 11.91 -2.75 2.75
CA ARG A 77 10.75 -3.62 3.01
C ARG A 77 11.14 -4.79 3.91
N THR A 78 11.70 -4.47 5.03
CA THR A 78 12.10 -5.48 6.00
C THR A 78 10.91 -5.97 6.83
N LYS A 79 11.11 -7.03 7.59
CA LYS A 79 10.14 -7.49 8.59
C LYS A 79 9.74 -6.39 9.58
N ILE A 80 10.72 -5.56 9.96
CA ILE A 80 10.54 -4.45 10.90
C ILE A 80 9.66 -3.36 10.27
N ASP A 81 9.91 -3.05 9.00
CA ASP A 81 9.10 -2.06 8.25
C ASP A 81 7.64 -2.52 8.17
N TRP A 82 7.41 -3.78 7.77
CA TRP A 82 6.07 -4.34 7.73
C TRP A 82 5.38 -4.31 9.11
N ALA A 83 6.09 -4.75 10.16
CA ALA A 83 5.56 -4.74 11.52
C ALA A 83 5.18 -3.32 11.98
N GLY A 84 6.00 -2.32 11.67
CA GLY A 84 5.71 -0.90 11.92
C GLY A 84 4.44 -0.42 11.21
N GLN A 85 4.25 -0.82 9.94
CA GLN A 85 3.06 -0.51 9.17
C GLN A 85 1.81 -1.19 9.75
N VAL A 86 1.91 -2.44 10.22
CA VAL A 86 0.81 -3.16 10.90
C VAL A 86 0.46 -2.48 12.22
N ARG A 87 1.45 -2.10 13.03
CA ARG A 87 1.20 -1.35 14.27
C ARG A 87 0.41 -0.08 13.97
N GLN A 88 0.82 0.71 12.97
CA GLN A 88 0.10 1.92 12.57
C GLN A 88 -1.33 1.60 12.12
N LEU A 89 -1.52 0.54 11.33
CA LEU A 89 -2.85 0.09 10.91
C LEU A 89 -3.77 -0.15 12.10
N LEU A 90 -3.30 -0.88 13.10
CA LEU A 90 -4.11 -1.29 14.25
C LEU A 90 -4.30 -0.19 15.30
N THR A 91 -3.33 0.74 15.45
CA THR A 91 -3.37 1.73 16.53
C THR A 91 -3.80 3.13 16.08
N VAL A 92 -3.69 3.43 14.80
CA VAL A 92 -4.00 4.75 14.24
C VAL A 92 -5.16 4.70 13.26
N ASP A 93 -5.11 3.77 12.27
CA ASP A 93 -6.13 3.72 11.24
C ASP A 93 -7.41 3.03 11.72
N TYR A 94 -7.27 1.98 12.51
CA TYR A 94 -8.38 1.17 13.06
C TYR A 94 -8.25 0.94 14.57
N PRO A 95 -8.17 2.01 15.39
CA PRO A 95 -7.97 1.86 16.84
C PRO A 95 -9.12 1.12 17.53
N ASP A 96 -10.35 1.28 17.03
CA ASP A 96 -11.58 0.75 17.61
C ASP A 96 -12.01 -0.60 17.04
N ALA A 97 -11.35 -1.09 15.99
CA ALA A 97 -11.66 -2.40 15.42
C ALA A 97 -11.27 -3.53 16.39
N GLU A 98 -12.14 -4.50 16.56
CA GLU A 98 -11.84 -5.70 17.36
C GLU A 98 -10.75 -6.54 16.69
N THR A 99 -10.89 -6.74 15.38
CA THR A 99 -9.96 -7.52 14.55
C THR A 99 -9.91 -6.94 13.16
N VAL A 100 -8.73 -6.71 12.61
CA VAL A 100 -8.56 -6.37 11.20
C VAL A 100 -8.32 -7.66 10.41
N VAL A 101 -9.19 -7.92 9.44
CA VAL A 101 -9.05 -9.04 8.49
C VAL A 101 -8.12 -8.58 7.37
N LEU A 102 -6.91 -9.13 7.34
CA LEU A 102 -5.84 -8.71 6.44
C LEU A 102 -5.65 -9.70 5.29
N VAL A 103 -5.91 -9.25 4.07
CA VAL A 103 -5.61 -10.01 2.85
C VAL A 103 -4.31 -9.50 2.25
N MET A 104 -3.35 -10.40 2.04
CA MET A 104 -2.03 -10.04 1.48
C MET A 104 -1.40 -11.24 0.76
N ASP A 105 -0.29 -11.01 0.08
CA ASP A 105 0.52 -12.09 -0.48
C ASP A 105 1.28 -12.87 0.63
N ASN A 106 1.78 -14.04 0.28
CA ASN A 106 2.51 -14.89 1.23
C ASN A 106 4.02 -14.62 1.14
N LEU A 107 4.45 -13.38 1.38
CA LEU A 107 5.86 -13.03 1.44
C LEU A 107 6.45 -13.45 2.80
N ASN A 108 7.66 -14.01 2.79
CA ASN A 108 8.33 -14.49 4.02
C ASN A 108 8.61 -13.39 5.06
N THR A 109 8.58 -12.14 4.66
CA THR A 109 8.78 -10.97 5.53
C THR A 109 7.49 -10.50 6.19
N HIS A 110 6.34 -11.02 5.76
CA HIS A 110 5.03 -10.59 6.19
C HIS A 110 4.35 -11.69 7.00
N GLY A 111 4.34 -11.56 8.30
CA GLY A 111 3.68 -12.54 9.16
C GLY A 111 3.78 -12.19 10.65
N ILE A 112 3.00 -12.90 11.45
CA ILE A 112 2.93 -12.70 12.91
C ILE A 112 4.32 -12.74 13.56
N ALA A 113 5.23 -13.61 13.10
CA ALA A 113 6.60 -13.68 13.62
C ALA A 113 7.36 -12.36 13.50
N SER A 114 7.10 -11.56 12.45
CA SER A 114 7.73 -10.26 12.24
C SER A 114 7.38 -9.24 13.33
N LEU A 115 6.22 -9.37 13.97
CA LEU A 115 5.83 -8.51 15.09
C LEU A 115 6.74 -8.77 16.31
N TYR A 116 7.10 -10.04 16.55
CA TYR A 116 8.01 -10.42 17.64
C TYR A 116 9.48 -10.05 17.36
N ASP A 117 9.85 -9.92 16.09
CA ASP A 117 11.16 -9.40 15.70
C ASP A 117 11.26 -7.87 15.91
N ALA A 118 10.13 -7.15 15.86
CA ALA A 118 10.07 -5.69 15.89
C ALA A 118 9.73 -5.11 17.27
N PHE A 119 8.93 -5.81 18.07
CA PHE A 119 8.32 -5.28 19.29
C PHE A 119 8.57 -6.19 20.50
N THR A 120 8.28 -5.68 21.68
CA THR A 120 8.29 -6.51 22.88
C THR A 120 7.27 -7.66 22.76
N PRO A 121 7.50 -8.82 23.42
CA PRO A 121 6.57 -9.94 23.36
C PRO A 121 5.12 -9.57 23.73
N ALA A 122 4.94 -8.69 24.71
CA ALA A 122 3.62 -8.25 25.16
C ALA A 122 2.92 -7.40 24.07
N GLU A 123 3.63 -6.46 23.45
CA GLU A 123 3.09 -5.64 22.37
C GLU A 123 2.81 -6.47 21.13
N ALA A 124 3.77 -7.33 20.71
CA ALA A 124 3.61 -8.21 19.56
C ALA A 124 2.39 -9.13 19.72
N PHE A 125 2.19 -9.69 20.91
CA PHE A 125 1.03 -10.53 21.22
C PHE A 125 -0.28 -9.73 21.11
N ALA A 126 -0.33 -8.53 21.71
CA ALA A 126 -1.53 -7.67 21.67
C ALA A 126 -1.89 -7.29 20.20
N LEU A 127 -0.90 -6.97 19.37
CA LEU A 127 -1.12 -6.70 17.93
C LEU A 127 -1.60 -7.96 17.20
N ALA A 128 -0.95 -9.11 17.44
CA ALA A 128 -1.29 -10.37 16.79
C ALA A 128 -2.73 -10.83 17.08
N GLN A 129 -3.24 -10.58 18.29
CA GLN A 129 -4.62 -10.93 18.66
C GLN A 129 -5.68 -10.12 17.89
N ARG A 130 -5.29 -9.01 17.29
CA ARG A 130 -6.15 -8.12 16.51
C ARG A 130 -6.01 -8.34 14.97
N LEU A 131 -5.33 -9.40 14.54
CA LEU A 131 -5.13 -9.73 13.13
C LEU A 131 -5.73 -11.09 12.79
N GLU A 132 -6.52 -11.12 11.72
CA GLU A 132 -6.94 -12.33 11.00
C GLU A 132 -6.31 -12.27 9.61
N ILE A 133 -5.28 -13.08 9.34
CA ILE A 133 -4.50 -12.99 8.11
C ILE A 133 -4.93 -14.06 7.11
N HIS A 134 -5.23 -13.63 5.89
CA HIS A 134 -5.55 -14.47 4.73
C HIS A 134 -4.54 -14.22 3.61
N HIS A 135 -3.90 -15.29 3.16
CA HIS A 135 -2.91 -15.21 2.09
C HIS A 135 -3.50 -15.55 0.73
N THR A 136 -3.18 -14.73 -0.27
CA THR A 136 -3.48 -15.09 -1.65
C THR A 136 -2.67 -16.31 -2.09
N PRO A 137 -3.21 -17.18 -2.95
CA PRO A 137 -2.46 -18.35 -3.43
C PRO A 137 -1.29 -17.91 -4.33
N LYS A 138 -0.24 -18.73 -4.38
CA LYS A 138 1.03 -18.44 -5.07
C LYS A 138 0.91 -17.93 -6.52
N HIS A 139 -0.16 -18.29 -7.22
CA HIS A 139 -0.44 -17.85 -8.60
C HIS A 139 -1.76 -17.09 -8.72
N GLY A 140 -2.21 -16.51 -7.61
CA GLY A 140 -3.50 -15.82 -7.52
C GLY A 140 -3.36 -14.39 -6.96
N SER A 141 -2.26 -13.71 -7.24
CA SER A 141 -2.04 -12.32 -6.80
C SER A 141 -3.16 -11.38 -7.26
N TRP A 142 -3.74 -11.64 -8.44
CA TRP A 142 -4.91 -10.93 -8.96
C TRP A 142 -6.12 -10.92 -8.01
N LEU A 143 -6.18 -11.81 -7.03
CA LEU A 143 -7.17 -11.79 -5.94
C LEU A 143 -6.89 -10.72 -4.91
N ASN A 144 -5.68 -10.14 -4.89
CA ASN A 144 -5.36 -9.05 -3.98
C ASN A 144 -5.87 -7.73 -4.56
N ILE A 145 -6.95 -7.21 -3.97
CA ILE A 145 -7.55 -5.93 -4.43
C ILE A 145 -6.54 -4.77 -4.34
N ALA A 146 -5.55 -4.83 -3.46
CA ALA A 146 -4.50 -3.81 -3.38
C ALA A 146 -3.70 -3.66 -4.69
N GLU A 147 -3.63 -4.69 -5.57
CA GLU A 147 -3.02 -4.57 -6.90
C GLU A 147 -3.77 -3.56 -7.80
N ILE A 148 -5.10 -3.46 -7.65
CA ILE A 148 -5.92 -2.47 -8.38
C ILE A 148 -5.49 -1.07 -7.95
N GLU A 149 -5.28 -0.86 -6.65
CA GLU A 149 -4.84 0.43 -6.12
C GLU A 149 -3.41 0.77 -6.55
N LEU A 150 -2.49 -0.20 -6.56
CA LEU A 150 -1.14 -0.02 -7.09
C LEU A 150 -1.14 0.34 -8.57
N SER A 151 -2.04 -0.24 -9.36
CA SER A 151 -2.22 0.09 -10.78
C SER A 151 -2.75 1.51 -10.96
N ALA A 152 -3.74 1.92 -10.17
CA ALA A 152 -4.28 3.28 -10.19
C ALA A 152 -3.23 4.31 -9.77
N LEU A 153 -2.54 4.06 -8.66
CA LEU A 153 -1.44 4.87 -8.16
C LEU A 153 -0.34 5.06 -9.21
N SER A 154 0.05 3.97 -9.88
CA SER A 154 1.10 4.01 -10.90
C SER A 154 0.76 4.94 -12.04
N ARG A 155 -0.50 4.95 -12.50
CA ARG A 155 -0.95 5.79 -13.62
C ARG A 155 -1.26 7.23 -13.22
N GLN A 156 -1.70 7.46 -11.98
CA GLN A 156 -2.22 8.76 -11.57
C GLN A 156 -1.17 9.61 -10.83
N CYS A 157 -0.19 8.97 -10.18
CA CYS A 157 0.78 9.65 -9.33
C CYS A 157 2.23 9.37 -9.74
N LEU A 158 2.55 8.13 -10.12
CA LEU A 158 3.93 7.67 -10.30
C LEU A 158 4.42 7.71 -11.76
N ASP A 159 3.59 8.15 -12.72
CA ASP A 159 3.97 8.28 -14.14
C ASP A 159 4.80 9.55 -14.37
N ARG A 160 5.87 9.70 -13.57
CA ARG A 160 6.84 10.80 -13.64
C ARG A 160 8.10 10.46 -12.85
N ARG A 161 9.16 11.24 -13.02
CA ARG A 161 10.38 11.11 -12.25
C ARG A 161 10.22 11.77 -10.88
N ILE A 162 10.54 11.03 -9.83
CA ILE A 162 10.58 11.52 -8.45
C ILE A 162 11.93 11.09 -7.86
N SER A 163 12.72 12.07 -7.43
CA SER A 163 14.14 11.87 -7.10
C SER A 163 14.42 11.45 -5.68
N ASP A 164 13.49 11.71 -4.76
CA ASP A 164 13.71 11.49 -3.33
C ASP A 164 12.46 10.98 -2.62
N LEU A 165 12.69 10.39 -1.44
CA LEU A 165 11.65 9.71 -0.67
C LEU A 165 10.64 10.70 -0.05
N ASP A 166 11.06 11.88 0.33
CA ASP A 166 10.21 12.88 1.00
C ASP A 166 9.22 13.47 0.00
N THR A 167 9.72 13.84 -1.20
CA THR A 167 8.86 14.25 -2.31
C THR A 167 7.88 13.15 -2.69
N LEU A 168 8.35 11.89 -2.79
CA LEU A 168 7.48 10.76 -3.08
C LEU A 168 6.36 10.64 -2.04
N ASN A 169 6.68 10.66 -0.75
CA ASN A 169 5.67 10.57 0.31
C ASN A 169 4.69 11.74 0.33
N THR A 170 5.13 12.93 -0.04
CA THR A 170 4.25 14.11 -0.20
C THR A 170 3.21 13.86 -1.30
N GLU A 171 3.65 13.35 -2.45
CA GLU A 171 2.78 13.04 -3.60
C GLU A 171 1.83 11.88 -3.30
N LEU A 172 2.33 10.82 -2.64
CA LEU A 172 1.51 9.70 -2.18
C LEU A 172 0.41 10.16 -1.22
N THR A 173 0.74 11.06 -0.30
CA THR A 173 -0.21 11.63 0.65
C THR A 173 -1.29 12.45 -0.06
N ALA A 174 -0.92 13.28 -1.02
CA ALA A 174 -1.86 14.07 -1.82
C ALA A 174 -2.81 13.17 -2.64
N TRP A 175 -2.27 12.13 -3.28
CA TRP A 175 -3.06 11.14 -4.01
C TRP A 175 -4.04 10.40 -3.08
N GLN A 176 -3.56 9.93 -1.93
CA GLN A 176 -4.36 9.26 -0.91
C GLN A 176 -5.52 10.14 -0.43
N HIS A 177 -5.26 11.39 -0.09
CA HIS A 177 -6.30 12.32 0.35
C HIS A 177 -7.39 12.51 -0.70
N THR A 178 -7.00 12.74 -1.95
CA THR A 178 -7.92 12.92 -3.07
C THR A 178 -8.76 11.66 -3.31
N THR A 179 -8.12 10.49 -3.28
CA THR A 179 -8.79 9.22 -3.54
C THR A 179 -9.74 8.85 -2.40
N ASN A 180 -9.35 9.07 -1.15
CA ASN A 180 -10.20 8.82 0.01
C ASN A 180 -11.39 9.80 0.08
N ALA A 181 -11.21 11.07 -0.32
CA ALA A 181 -12.32 12.02 -0.40
C ALA A 181 -13.40 11.57 -1.39
N ASN A 182 -13.03 10.89 -2.47
CA ASN A 182 -13.95 10.36 -3.47
C ASN A 182 -14.61 9.04 -3.06
N GLN A 183 -14.17 8.40 -1.98
CA GLN A 183 -14.68 7.15 -1.41
C GLN A 183 -14.97 6.06 -2.45
N ARG A 184 -14.03 5.79 -3.34
CA ARG A 184 -14.16 4.76 -4.38
C ARG A 184 -14.08 3.36 -3.75
N GLY A 185 -15.23 2.83 -3.36
CA GLY A 185 -15.35 1.44 -2.91
C GLY A 185 -15.25 0.45 -4.09
N VAL A 186 -14.81 -0.76 -3.78
CA VAL A 186 -14.81 -1.92 -4.68
C VAL A 186 -15.60 -3.02 -4.00
N ASP A 187 -16.79 -3.30 -4.52
CA ASP A 187 -17.64 -4.41 -4.09
C ASP A 187 -17.54 -5.52 -5.14
N TRP A 188 -16.80 -6.57 -4.83
CA TRP A 188 -16.62 -7.69 -5.73
C TRP A 188 -17.79 -8.67 -5.59
N GLN A 189 -18.55 -8.78 -6.66
CA GLN A 189 -19.62 -9.77 -6.81
C GLN A 189 -19.08 -10.97 -7.61
N PHE A 190 -19.15 -12.19 -7.07
CA PHE A 190 -18.70 -13.43 -7.69
C PHE A 190 -19.89 -14.30 -8.10
#